data_750ba128fed026809b6ca805c271ac04
#
_entry.id   750ba128fed026809b6ca805c271ac04
#
_cell.length_a   1.000
_cell.length_b   1.000
_cell.length_c   1.000
_cell.angle_alpha   90.00
_cell.angle_beta   90.00
_cell.angle_gamma   90.00
#
_symmetry.space_group_name_H-M   'P 1'
#
loop_
_entity.id
_entity.type
_entity.pdbx_description
1 polymer ?
#
loop_
_entity_poly.entity_id
_entity_poly.type
_entity_poly.pdbx_seq_one_letter_code
_entity_poly.pdbx_strand_id
1 'polypeptide(L)'
;MRLACSIVMIISIGQQAFGSAQPGEAVRLAENFDKGAQYHVRCQVEIAGELTMPTAGKDARPKSLKVSGKSSIQYDERVLHLSGERTVDRTVRFYRQLEFERKVGDEVQTSILRPEVRRLVILRHNQYEVPFCPSGPLTWGEIELVRTDVFAPALQGLFPRKPVRVGERWKADHTAIQELTDLEKIENADFVCTFEKITTLLGRRTAHVQFEGKVQGVGEDGNARHELRGSYYVDIDANFLSYVYVKGMHHLLDRGGKPTGKIDGTFVMTRSQVPETKEVGDEALRGMTLEPNADNTLLLFEHPQIGARFLYPRNWRLAGFNAKQIGVDENRGSGVLITLTPAAQTPNGAQFRQEALQFLTKQNAKFFRDEKPRALPGGLETFAFDVEVAKERVVLQYYSVRQGNQGATLTARILRENAAQVQSDVERIAKSLQLRGVK
;
A
#
# COMPACT_ATOMS: atom_id res chain seq x y z
N MET A 1 5.70 -31.13 22.10
CA MET A 1 5.97 -30.47 23.37
C MET A 1 7.45 -30.09 23.41
N ARG A 2 7.81 -28.92 22.97
CA ARG A 2 9.09 -28.25 23.24
C ARG A 2 8.81 -26.74 23.23
N LEU A 3 8.79 -26.16 24.43
CA LEU A 3 8.76 -24.71 24.67
C LEU A 3 10.03 -24.09 24.08
N ALA A 4 9.88 -23.08 23.23
CA ALA A 4 10.94 -22.15 22.92
C ALA A 4 10.66 -20.85 23.70
N CYS A 5 11.41 -20.65 24.76
CA CYS A 5 11.48 -19.42 25.54
C CYS A 5 11.97 -18.29 24.65
N SER A 6 11.14 -17.29 24.42
CA SER A 6 11.57 -15.99 23.91
C SER A 6 12.23 -15.23 25.04
N ILE A 7 13.55 -15.17 25.00
CA ILE A 7 14.35 -14.34 25.91
C ILE A 7 14.15 -12.89 25.48
N VAL A 8 13.33 -12.17 26.21
CA VAL A 8 13.34 -10.71 26.24
C VAL A 8 14.65 -10.31 26.91
N MET A 9 15.65 -9.95 26.12
CA MET A 9 16.90 -9.43 26.63
C MET A 9 16.67 -7.99 27.10
N ILE A 10 16.33 -7.83 28.37
CA ILE A 10 16.43 -6.55 29.08
C ILE A 10 17.92 -6.25 29.17
N ILE A 11 18.42 -5.38 28.30
CA ILE A 11 19.79 -4.88 28.41
C ILE A 11 19.83 -3.95 29.62
N SER A 12 20.26 -4.48 30.74
CA SER A 12 20.72 -3.71 31.89
C SER A 12 21.96 -2.94 31.45
N ILE A 13 21.82 -1.65 31.21
CA ILE A 13 22.94 -0.76 30.89
C ILE A 13 23.76 -0.60 32.18
N GLY A 14 24.77 -1.44 32.32
CA GLY A 14 25.86 -1.21 33.29
C GLY A 14 26.55 0.11 32.95
N GLN A 15 26.65 0.99 33.93
CA GLN A 15 27.43 2.23 33.85
C GLN A 15 28.91 1.90 33.58
N GLN A 16 29.30 1.86 32.31
CA GLN A 16 30.71 1.94 31.90
C GLN A 16 31.04 3.38 31.56
N ALA A 17 32.19 3.83 32.02
CA ALA A 17 32.69 5.20 31.91
C ALA A 17 32.59 5.74 30.49
N PHE A 18 31.77 6.76 30.32
CA PHE A 18 31.56 7.45 29.06
C PHE A 18 32.77 8.35 28.75
N GLY A 19 33.46 8.06 27.65
CA GLY A 19 34.30 9.05 27.01
C GLY A 19 33.42 10.24 26.60
N SER A 20 33.50 11.34 27.33
CA SER A 20 32.79 12.56 27.01
C SER A 20 33.30 13.08 25.65
N ALA A 21 32.41 13.14 24.65
CA ALA A 21 32.69 13.92 23.44
C ALA A 21 33.06 15.36 23.83
N GLN A 22 34.08 15.92 23.20
CA GLN A 22 34.46 17.31 23.46
C GLN A 22 33.28 18.22 23.14
N PRO A 23 32.89 19.11 24.06
CA PRO A 23 31.84 20.10 23.77
C PRO A 23 32.29 20.99 22.62
N GLY A 24 31.65 20.92 21.46
CA GLY A 24 31.87 21.85 20.36
C GLY A 24 32.10 21.27 18.97
N GLU A 25 32.28 19.96 18.83
CA GLU A 25 32.44 19.34 17.51
C GLU A 25 31.12 19.40 16.72
N ALA A 26 31.17 19.99 15.50
CA ALA A 26 30.05 19.96 14.58
C ALA A 26 30.10 18.67 13.77
N VAL A 27 29.02 17.89 13.78
CA VAL A 27 28.90 16.59 13.11
C VAL A 27 27.94 16.68 11.94
N ARG A 28 28.31 16.13 10.81
CA ARG A 28 27.40 15.95 9.68
C ARG A 28 26.57 14.68 9.91
N LEU A 29 25.28 14.85 10.13
CA LEU A 29 24.33 13.73 10.19
C LEU A 29 23.75 13.55 8.79
N ALA A 30 23.98 12.42 8.19
CA ALA A 30 23.54 12.08 6.85
C ALA A 30 23.31 10.58 6.73
N GLU A 31 22.63 10.16 5.71
CA GLU A 31 22.62 8.79 5.25
C GLU A 31 23.05 8.72 3.80
N ASN A 32 24.00 7.86 3.49
CA ASN A 32 24.49 7.66 2.14
C ASN A 32 24.00 6.32 1.60
N PHE A 33 23.29 6.38 0.49
CA PHE A 33 22.90 5.19 -0.24
C PHE A 33 23.77 5.00 -1.47
N ASP A 34 24.22 3.77 -1.68
CA ASP A 34 24.87 3.36 -2.90
C ASP A 34 23.99 2.36 -3.64
N LYS A 35 24.02 2.42 -4.97
CA LYS A 35 23.34 1.42 -5.80
C LYS A 35 23.94 0.04 -5.51
N GLY A 36 23.06 -0.93 -5.22
CA GLY A 36 23.45 -2.29 -4.85
C GLY A 36 23.66 -2.50 -3.35
N ALA A 37 23.71 -1.43 -2.52
CA ALA A 37 23.80 -1.56 -1.07
C ALA A 37 22.64 -2.38 -0.51
N GLN A 38 22.94 -3.25 0.46
CA GLN A 38 21.96 -4.17 1.05
C GLN A 38 21.83 -3.96 2.55
N TYR A 39 20.60 -4.16 3.02
CA TYR A 39 20.23 -3.95 4.42
C TYR A 39 19.34 -5.08 4.90
N HIS A 40 19.47 -5.41 6.18
CA HIS A 40 18.47 -6.17 6.92
C HIS A 40 17.64 -5.20 7.76
N VAL A 41 16.32 -5.26 7.63
CA VAL A 41 15.38 -4.34 8.30
C VAL A 41 14.39 -5.14 9.13
N ARG A 42 14.11 -4.65 10.34
CA ARG A 42 13.05 -5.16 11.21
C ARG A 42 12.23 -3.99 11.72
N CYS A 43 10.90 -4.10 11.57
CA CYS A 43 9.97 -3.13 12.13
C CYS A 43 8.96 -3.84 13.02
N GLN A 44 8.52 -3.14 14.06
CA GLN A 44 7.44 -3.54 14.94
C GLN A 44 6.50 -2.35 15.13
N VAL A 45 5.22 -2.60 14.99
CA VAL A 45 4.17 -1.61 15.20
C VAL A 45 3.17 -2.16 16.20
N GLU A 46 2.77 -1.34 17.15
CA GLU A 46 1.64 -1.61 18.04
C GLU A 46 0.74 -0.39 18.04
N ILE A 47 -0.56 -0.61 17.87
CA ILE A 47 -1.58 0.43 17.92
C ILE A 47 -2.71 0.03 18.86
N ALA A 48 -3.29 1.02 19.54
CA ALA A 48 -4.49 0.84 20.36
C ALA A 48 -5.30 2.14 20.41
N GLY A 49 -6.62 2.04 20.37
CA GLY A 49 -7.45 3.24 20.41
C GLY A 49 -8.93 2.98 20.30
N GLU A 50 -9.65 4.01 19.90
CA GLU A 50 -11.10 3.98 19.73
C GLU A 50 -11.51 4.75 18.47
N LEU A 51 -12.48 4.21 17.76
CA LEU A 51 -13.12 4.83 16.61
C LEU A 51 -14.59 5.08 16.92
N THR A 52 -15.09 6.24 16.57
CA THR A 52 -16.51 6.61 16.68
C THR A 52 -17.19 6.39 15.35
N MET A 53 -18.04 5.39 15.25
CA MET A 53 -18.79 5.08 14.03
C MET A 53 -20.14 5.81 14.04
N PRO A 54 -20.49 6.54 12.97
CA PRO A 54 -21.82 7.07 12.82
C PRO A 54 -22.81 5.92 12.67
N THR A 55 -23.90 5.96 13.43
CA THR A 55 -25.00 4.98 13.32
C THR A 55 -26.09 5.51 12.42
N ALA A 56 -26.69 4.67 11.60
CA ALA A 56 -27.79 5.06 10.73
C ALA A 56 -29.06 5.35 11.57
N GLY A 57 -29.62 6.55 11.45
CA GLY A 57 -30.84 7.00 12.14
C GLY A 57 -30.67 8.35 12.83
N LYS A 58 -31.71 9.21 12.74
CA LYS A 58 -31.65 10.60 13.28
C LYS A 58 -31.40 10.70 14.78
N ASP A 59 -31.73 9.65 15.55
CA ASP A 59 -31.61 9.59 17.01
C ASP A 59 -30.58 8.55 17.50
N ALA A 60 -29.83 7.95 16.60
CA ALA A 60 -28.88 6.90 16.96
C ALA A 60 -27.59 7.52 17.53
N ARG A 61 -27.24 7.14 18.77
CA ARG A 61 -25.98 7.58 19.39
C ARG A 61 -24.79 6.93 18.67
N PRO A 62 -23.71 7.70 18.40
CA PRO A 62 -22.50 7.16 17.81
C PRO A 62 -21.97 5.98 18.64
N LYS A 63 -21.55 4.91 17.96
CA LYS A 63 -20.99 3.72 18.61
C LYS A 63 -19.47 3.86 18.67
N SER A 64 -18.88 3.80 19.87
CA SER A 64 -17.43 3.67 20.02
C SER A 64 -17.02 2.21 19.84
N LEU A 65 -15.99 1.99 19.01
CA LEU A 65 -15.36 0.69 18.79
C LEU A 65 -13.90 0.76 19.22
N LYS A 66 -13.49 -0.18 20.07
CA LYS A 66 -12.07 -0.35 20.41
C LYS A 66 -11.32 -0.92 19.21
N VAL A 67 -10.14 -0.39 18.96
CA VAL A 67 -9.23 -0.83 17.91
C VAL A 67 -7.89 -1.16 18.53
N SER A 68 -7.29 -2.26 18.11
CA SER A 68 -5.91 -2.59 18.41
C SER A 68 -5.27 -3.28 17.20
N GLY A 69 -3.95 -3.19 17.08
CA GLY A 69 -3.23 -3.86 16.01
C GLY A 69 -1.77 -4.06 16.36
N LYS A 70 -1.18 -5.09 15.75
CA LYS A 70 0.24 -5.41 15.84
C LYS A 70 0.77 -5.79 14.47
N SER A 71 1.93 -5.24 14.11
CA SER A 71 2.64 -5.64 12.90
C SER A 71 4.05 -6.09 13.25
N SER A 72 4.49 -7.15 12.57
CA SER A 72 5.87 -7.63 12.62
C SER A 72 6.39 -7.77 11.20
N ILE A 73 7.44 -7.01 10.90
CA ILE A 73 8.00 -6.88 9.56
C ILE A 73 9.48 -7.19 9.61
N GLN A 74 9.95 -8.08 8.74
CA GLN A 74 11.37 -8.37 8.54
C GLN A 74 11.65 -8.59 7.06
N TYR A 75 12.63 -7.88 6.53
CA TYR A 75 13.04 -8.04 5.14
C TYR A 75 14.52 -7.75 4.92
N ASP A 76 15.02 -8.31 3.83
CA ASP A 76 16.27 -7.88 3.23
C ASP A 76 15.94 -6.90 2.10
N GLU A 77 16.63 -5.77 2.06
CA GLU A 77 16.44 -4.72 1.08
C GLU A 77 17.72 -4.50 0.27
N ARG A 78 17.56 -4.25 -1.03
CA ARG A 78 18.66 -3.79 -1.90
C ARG A 78 18.23 -2.54 -2.65
N VAL A 79 19.10 -1.53 -2.70
CA VAL A 79 18.92 -0.32 -3.48
C VAL A 79 19.12 -0.64 -4.97
N LEU A 80 18.10 -0.40 -5.79
CA LEU A 80 18.13 -0.65 -7.23
C LEU A 80 18.48 0.60 -8.03
N HIS A 81 17.93 1.75 -7.63
CA HIS A 81 18.09 2.99 -8.37
C HIS A 81 18.15 4.20 -7.45
N LEU A 82 18.94 5.18 -7.88
CA LEU A 82 19.09 6.49 -7.26
C LEU A 82 18.77 7.54 -8.32
N SER A 83 17.84 8.44 -8.02
CA SER A 83 17.51 9.60 -8.85
C SER A 83 18.36 10.82 -8.48
N GLY A 84 18.48 11.77 -9.39
CA GLY A 84 19.06 13.12 -9.26
C GLY A 84 20.07 13.33 -8.14
N GLU A 85 19.65 13.83 -7.00
CA GLU A 85 20.49 14.14 -5.82
C GLU A 85 20.85 12.91 -4.96
N ARG A 86 20.96 11.72 -5.57
CA ARG A 86 21.21 10.44 -4.88
C ARG A 86 20.05 10.01 -3.96
N THR A 87 18.85 10.44 -4.28
CA THR A 87 17.64 9.98 -3.57
C THR A 87 17.26 8.59 -4.06
N VAL A 88 17.06 7.66 -3.13
CA VAL A 88 16.57 6.33 -3.48
C VAL A 88 15.12 6.44 -3.94
N ASP A 89 14.84 6.01 -5.15
CA ASP A 89 13.49 5.95 -5.70
C ASP A 89 13.02 4.53 -5.99
N ARG A 90 13.94 3.55 -5.92
CA ARG A 90 13.58 2.16 -6.11
C ARG A 90 14.47 1.21 -5.32
N THR A 91 13.81 0.30 -4.62
CA THR A 91 14.45 -0.82 -3.90
C THR A 91 13.79 -2.14 -4.28
N VAL A 92 14.47 -3.25 -4.01
CA VAL A 92 13.85 -4.56 -3.96
C VAL A 92 13.94 -5.08 -2.52
N ARG A 93 12.83 -5.61 -2.03
CA ARG A 93 12.69 -6.19 -0.69
C ARG A 93 12.31 -7.66 -0.80
N PHE A 94 12.93 -8.50 0.02
CA PHE A 94 12.46 -9.86 0.25
C PHE A 94 11.94 -9.97 1.67
N TYR A 95 10.62 -10.06 1.81
CA TYR A 95 9.95 -10.15 3.11
C TYR A 95 10.08 -11.57 3.68
N ARG A 96 10.86 -11.68 4.75
CA ARG A 96 10.96 -12.91 5.57
C ARG A 96 9.73 -13.07 6.43
N GLN A 97 9.22 -11.93 6.94
CA GLN A 97 7.99 -11.82 7.71
C GLN A 97 7.31 -10.50 7.35
N LEU A 98 6.01 -10.55 7.11
CA LEU A 98 5.14 -9.38 6.99
C LEU A 98 3.75 -9.84 7.41
N GLU A 99 3.41 -9.52 8.65
CA GLU A 99 2.19 -9.95 9.32
C GLU A 99 1.56 -8.76 10.03
N PHE A 100 0.25 -8.64 9.92
CA PHE A 100 -0.52 -7.64 10.61
C PHE A 100 -1.77 -8.28 11.21
N GLU A 101 -1.93 -8.14 12.51
CA GLU A 101 -3.15 -8.49 13.23
C GLU A 101 -3.87 -7.21 13.65
N ARG A 102 -5.13 -7.09 13.30
CA ARG A 102 -6.00 -5.99 13.69
C ARG A 102 -7.26 -6.53 14.37
N LYS A 103 -7.63 -5.86 15.45
CA LYS A 103 -8.91 -6.10 16.13
C LYS A 103 -9.73 -4.82 16.12
N VAL A 104 -10.99 -4.91 15.67
CA VAL A 104 -11.97 -3.81 15.68
C VAL A 104 -13.24 -4.32 16.38
N GLY A 105 -13.52 -3.83 17.58
CA GLY A 105 -14.54 -4.41 18.44
C GLY A 105 -14.19 -5.85 18.79
N ASP A 106 -15.05 -6.81 18.38
CA ASP A 106 -14.84 -8.24 18.61
C ASP A 106 -14.25 -8.97 17.38
N GLU A 107 -14.15 -8.30 16.25
CA GLU A 107 -13.62 -8.88 15.02
C GLU A 107 -12.08 -8.82 14.98
N VAL A 108 -11.46 -9.97 14.72
CA VAL A 108 -10.01 -10.09 14.52
C VAL A 108 -9.74 -10.42 13.06
N GLN A 109 -8.86 -9.65 12.45
CA GLN A 109 -8.39 -9.87 11.09
C GLN A 109 -6.86 -10.02 11.11
N THR A 110 -6.36 -11.09 10.50
CA THR A 110 -4.94 -11.30 10.29
C THR A 110 -4.64 -11.25 8.80
N SER A 111 -3.64 -10.48 8.42
CA SER A 111 -3.14 -10.37 7.06
C SER A 111 -1.69 -10.83 7.01
N ILE A 112 -1.37 -11.66 6.03
CA ILE A 112 -0.03 -12.22 5.82
C ILE A 112 0.27 -12.17 4.33
N LEU A 113 1.50 -11.78 3.98
CA LEU A 113 1.94 -11.77 2.59
C LEU A 113 2.12 -13.21 2.08
N ARG A 114 1.51 -13.52 0.92
CA ARG A 114 1.62 -14.85 0.30
C ARG A 114 3.09 -15.21 0.00
N PRO A 115 3.50 -16.47 0.17
CA PRO A 115 4.88 -16.90 -0.04
C PRO A 115 5.43 -16.61 -1.45
N GLU A 116 4.58 -16.70 -2.48
CA GLU A 116 4.98 -16.51 -3.88
C GLU A 116 5.24 -15.05 -4.26
N VAL A 117 4.80 -14.10 -3.44
CA VAL A 117 4.97 -12.65 -3.70
C VAL A 117 5.85 -11.94 -2.67
N ARG A 118 6.68 -12.67 -1.93
CA ARG A 118 7.57 -12.10 -0.89
C ARG A 118 8.70 -11.22 -1.43
N ARG A 119 9.01 -11.31 -2.73
CA ARG A 119 10.02 -10.43 -3.34
C ARG A 119 9.31 -9.30 -4.07
N LEU A 120 9.39 -8.10 -3.53
CA LEU A 120 8.73 -6.92 -4.05
C LEU A 120 9.73 -5.86 -4.50
N VAL A 121 9.45 -5.24 -5.61
CA VAL A 121 10.07 -3.96 -5.96
C VAL A 121 9.19 -2.86 -5.40
N ILE A 122 9.80 -1.95 -4.65
CA ILE A 122 9.15 -0.75 -4.14
C ILE A 122 9.67 0.42 -4.95
N LEU A 123 8.80 0.97 -5.78
CA LEU A 123 9.05 2.20 -6.52
C LEU A 123 8.43 3.36 -5.75
N ARG A 124 9.22 4.40 -5.50
CA ARG A 124 8.72 5.65 -4.93
C ARG A 124 8.70 6.72 -6.00
N HIS A 125 7.53 7.23 -6.29
CA HIS A 125 7.35 8.35 -7.20
C HIS A 125 6.69 9.50 -6.43
N ASN A 126 7.42 10.58 -6.22
CA ASN A 126 7.05 11.64 -5.28
C ASN A 126 6.83 11.04 -3.87
N GLN A 127 5.62 11.13 -3.35
CA GLN A 127 5.24 10.58 -2.03
C GLN A 127 4.52 9.23 -2.13
N TYR A 128 4.28 8.71 -3.33
CA TYR A 128 3.52 7.47 -3.50
C TYR A 128 4.44 6.28 -3.67
N GLU A 129 4.13 5.22 -2.97
CA GLU A 129 4.76 3.93 -3.15
C GLU A 129 3.94 3.05 -4.09
N VAL A 130 4.64 2.45 -5.04
CA VAL A 130 4.07 1.50 -6.00
C VAL A 130 4.81 0.17 -5.83
N PRO A 131 4.41 -0.66 -4.84
CA PRO A 131 4.96 -1.99 -4.69
C PRO A 131 4.45 -2.90 -5.81
N PHE A 132 5.32 -3.71 -6.43
CA PHE A 132 4.92 -4.76 -7.35
C PHE A 132 5.84 -5.97 -7.21
N CYS A 133 5.32 -7.15 -7.54
CA CYS A 133 6.11 -8.37 -7.51
C CYS A 133 6.50 -8.78 -8.93
N PRO A 134 7.81 -8.96 -9.23
CA PRO A 134 8.25 -9.44 -10.54
C PRO A 134 7.76 -10.86 -10.87
N SER A 135 7.39 -11.65 -9.85
CA SER A 135 6.99 -13.06 -10.01
C SER A 135 5.48 -13.28 -10.09
N GLY A 136 4.66 -12.24 -9.85
CA GLY A 136 3.20 -12.38 -9.91
C GLY A 136 2.44 -11.16 -9.39
N PRO A 137 1.13 -11.07 -9.66
CA PRO A 137 0.33 -9.93 -9.25
C PRO A 137 0.03 -9.95 -7.76
N LEU A 138 -0.01 -8.76 -7.16
CA LEU A 138 -0.44 -8.54 -5.79
C LEU A 138 -1.95 -8.38 -5.70
N THR A 139 -2.55 -8.81 -4.61
CA THR A 139 -3.91 -8.42 -4.25
C THR A 139 -3.92 -7.01 -3.63
N TRP A 140 -5.08 -6.36 -3.61
CA TRP A 140 -5.20 -5.07 -2.91
C TRP A 140 -4.84 -5.20 -1.41
N GLY A 141 -5.28 -6.26 -0.74
CA GLY A 141 -4.93 -6.48 0.67
C GLY A 141 -3.42 -6.65 0.92
N GLU A 142 -2.67 -7.19 -0.05
CA GLU A 142 -1.22 -7.26 0.04
C GLU A 142 -0.56 -5.90 -0.17
N ILE A 143 -1.13 -5.03 -1.02
CA ILE A 143 -0.69 -3.63 -1.14
C ILE A 143 -0.89 -2.90 0.20
N GLU A 144 -2.09 -3.00 0.78
CA GLU A 144 -2.38 -2.41 2.10
C GLU A 144 -1.43 -2.91 3.18
N LEU A 145 -1.11 -4.22 3.16
CA LEU A 145 -0.19 -4.81 4.10
C LEU A 145 1.25 -4.27 3.93
N VAL A 146 1.74 -4.14 2.69
CA VAL A 146 3.06 -3.56 2.41
C VAL A 146 3.13 -2.09 2.82
N ARG A 147 2.05 -1.33 2.68
CA ARG A 147 1.97 0.08 3.11
C ARG A 147 2.04 0.27 4.63
N THR A 148 1.91 -0.79 5.44
CA THR A 148 2.18 -0.70 6.89
C THR A 148 3.67 -0.60 7.22
N ASP A 149 4.54 -0.81 6.26
CA ASP A 149 5.99 -0.64 6.35
C ASP A 149 6.41 0.79 6.03
N VAL A 150 7.63 1.16 6.39
CA VAL A 150 8.21 2.48 6.15
C VAL A 150 9.24 2.40 5.03
N PHE A 151 9.20 3.36 4.12
CA PHE A 151 10.28 3.53 3.14
C PHE A 151 11.48 4.22 3.79
N ALA A 152 12.34 3.42 4.39
CA ALA A 152 13.47 3.91 5.20
C ALA A 152 14.31 5.02 4.53
N PRO A 153 14.55 5.02 3.19
CA PRO A 153 15.28 6.12 2.55
C PRO A 153 14.59 7.49 2.66
N ALA A 154 13.25 7.55 2.80
CA ALA A 154 12.55 8.82 2.98
C ALA A 154 12.84 9.48 4.33
N LEU A 155 13.28 8.70 5.31
CA LEU A 155 13.67 9.21 6.63
C LEU A 155 14.92 10.09 6.61
N GLN A 156 15.64 10.18 5.48
CA GLN A 156 16.69 11.20 5.28
C GLN A 156 16.18 12.62 5.56
N GLY A 157 14.90 12.89 5.34
CA GLY A 157 14.28 14.17 5.69
C GLY A 157 14.29 14.52 7.17
N LEU A 158 14.64 13.59 8.06
CA LEU A 158 14.88 13.86 9.49
C LEU A 158 16.23 14.50 9.75
N PHE A 159 17.16 14.47 8.79
CA PHE A 159 18.52 14.97 9.01
C PHE A 159 18.65 16.48 8.74
N PRO A 160 19.60 17.13 9.45
CA PRO A 160 19.90 18.54 9.18
C PRO A 160 20.64 18.68 7.84
N ARG A 161 20.38 19.80 7.13
CA ARG A 161 21.06 20.10 5.85
C ARG A 161 22.51 20.56 6.03
N LYS A 162 22.92 20.87 7.27
CA LYS A 162 24.26 21.38 7.63
C LYS A 162 24.81 20.59 8.82
N PRO A 163 26.15 20.60 9.05
CA PRO A 163 26.70 20.05 10.28
C PRO A 163 26.11 20.73 11.53
N VAL A 164 25.85 19.94 12.55
CA VAL A 164 25.21 20.36 13.80
C VAL A 164 26.01 19.94 15.02
N ARG A 165 25.85 20.67 16.11
CA ARG A 165 26.44 20.36 17.42
C ARG A 165 25.39 19.81 18.36
N VAL A 166 25.83 19.11 19.40
CA VAL A 166 24.97 18.68 20.50
C VAL A 166 24.23 19.90 21.07
N GLY A 167 22.91 19.75 21.27
CA GLY A 167 21.98 20.80 21.69
C GLY A 167 21.34 21.57 20.53
N GLU A 168 21.84 21.49 19.32
CA GLU A 168 21.22 22.18 18.17
C GLU A 168 19.92 21.52 17.72
N ARG A 169 19.02 22.37 17.18
CA ARG A 169 17.68 21.98 16.73
C ARG A 169 17.47 22.35 15.27
N TRP A 170 16.67 21.55 14.57
CA TRP A 170 16.25 21.82 13.19
C TRP A 170 14.86 21.27 12.91
N LYS A 171 14.24 21.76 11.85
CA LYS A 171 12.96 21.23 11.36
C LYS A 171 13.20 20.05 10.43
N ALA A 172 12.41 18.99 10.58
CA ALA A 172 12.38 17.89 9.62
C ALA A 172 11.78 18.33 8.28
N ASP A 173 12.18 17.63 7.21
CA ASP A 173 11.61 17.82 5.87
C ASP A 173 10.22 17.17 5.77
N HIS A 174 9.37 17.72 4.89
CA HIS A 174 8.02 17.21 4.66
C HIS A 174 8.00 15.74 4.25
N THR A 175 8.98 15.28 3.48
CA THR A 175 9.06 13.89 3.01
C THR A 175 9.13 12.90 4.17
N ALA A 176 9.97 13.18 5.18
CA ALA A 176 10.06 12.30 6.36
C ALA A 176 8.82 12.41 7.25
N ILE A 177 8.21 13.59 7.35
CA ILE A 177 6.98 13.78 8.11
C ILE A 177 5.84 12.99 7.48
N GLN A 178 5.69 13.04 6.14
CA GLN A 178 4.69 12.25 5.41
C GLN A 178 4.91 10.75 5.62
N GLU A 179 6.16 10.28 5.55
CA GLU A 179 6.51 8.89 5.78
C GLU A 179 6.12 8.40 7.19
N LEU A 180 6.32 9.24 8.20
CA LEU A 180 5.97 8.91 9.59
C LEU A 180 4.48 9.06 9.93
N THR A 181 3.70 9.75 9.11
CA THR A 181 2.29 10.07 9.38
C THR A 181 1.32 9.47 8.38
N ASP A 182 1.81 8.95 7.25
CA ASP A 182 1.00 8.48 6.11
C ASP A 182 0.00 9.54 5.59
N LEU A 183 0.34 10.83 5.75
CA LEU A 183 -0.48 11.92 5.23
C LEU A 183 -0.16 12.17 3.74
N GLU A 184 -1.18 12.15 2.91
CA GLU A 184 -1.06 12.51 1.49
C GLU A 184 -0.75 14.01 1.31
N LYS A 185 -1.31 14.84 2.19
CA LYS A 185 -1.10 16.28 2.19
C LYS A 185 -0.91 16.80 3.61
N ILE A 186 0.22 17.44 3.85
CA ILE A 186 0.48 18.20 5.08
C ILE A 186 -0.07 19.61 4.93
N GLU A 187 -0.94 20.05 5.84
CA GLU A 187 -1.48 21.40 5.90
C GLU A 187 -0.71 22.26 6.90
N ASN A 188 -0.31 21.66 8.02
CA ASN A 188 0.49 22.32 9.06
C ASN A 188 1.41 21.30 9.73
N ALA A 189 2.67 21.68 9.95
CA ALA A 189 3.65 20.87 10.65
C ALA A 189 4.57 21.74 11.53
N ASP A 190 4.61 21.39 12.82
CA ASP A 190 5.65 21.85 13.73
C ASP A 190 6.38 20.61 14.22
N PHE A 191 7.45 20.23 13.54
CA PHE A 191 8.21 19.01 13.76
C PHE A 191 9.69 19.34 13.88
N VAL A 192 10.23 19.14 15.07
CA VAL A 192 11.58 19.58 15.44
C VAL A 192 12.41 18.40 15.91
N CYS A 193 13.61 18.29 15.37
CA CYS A 193 14.67 17.37 15.80
C CYS A 193 15.68 18.11 16.68
N THR A 194 16.20 17.42 17.69
CA THR A 194 17.21 17.94 18.64
C THR A 194 18.36 16.93 18.74
N PHE A 195 19.59 17.39 18.52
CA PHE A 195 20.78 16.56 18.70
C PHE A 195 21.12 16.44 20.18
N GLU A 196 20.78 15.32 20.81
CA GLU A 196 20.93 15.13 22.26
C GLU A 196 22.37 14.87 22.69
N LYS A 197 23.03 13.91 22.04
CA LYS A 197 24.37 13.47 22.41
C LYS A 197 25.02 12.58 21.38
N ILE A 198 26.34 12.46 21.49
CA ILE A 198 27.11 11.38 20.85
C ILE A 198 27.31 10.28 21.88
N THR A 199 27.10 9.05 21.49
CA THR A 199 27.32 7.85 22.33
C THR A 199 28.08 6.78 21.54
N THR A 200 28.58 5.77 22.20
CA THR A 200 29.15 4.59 21.56
C THR A 200 28.14 3.45 21.65
N LEU A 201 27.66 2.98 20.51
CA LEU A 201 26.74 1.86 20.43
C LEU A 201 27.40 0.76 19.59
N LEU A 202 27.54 -0.44 20.16
CA LEU A 202 28.22 -1.58 19.51
C LEU A 202 29.63 -1.22 18.95
N GLY A 203 30.37 -0.38 19.68
CA GLY A 203 31.72 0.07 19.30
C GLY A 203 31.78 1.17 18.25
N ARG A 204 30.64 1.72 17.81
CA ARG A 204 30.54 2.77 16.78
C ARG A 204 30.14 4.11 17.39
N ARG A 205 30.68 5.20 16.87
CA ARG A 205 30.25 6.57 17.23
C ARG A 205 28.87 6.81 16.67
N THR A 206 27.91 7.05 17.56
CA THR A 206 26.51 7.12 17.19
C THR A 206 25.90 8.42 17.73
N ALA A 207 25.27 9.19 16.85
CA ALA A 207 24.47 10.33 17.22
C ALA A 207 23.09 9.88 17.68
N HIS A 208 22.67 10.35 18.86
CA HIS A 208 21.30 10.22 19.35
C HIS A 208 20.56 11.52 19.11
N VAL A 209 19.50 11.45 18.35
CA VAL A 209 18.62 12.59 18.04
C VAL A 209 17.23 12.29 18.55
N GLN A 210 16.65 13.24 19.27
CA GLN A 210 15.22 13.21 19.65
C GLN A 210 14.41 14.06 18.68
N PHE A 211 13.14 13.74 18.56
CA PHE A 211 12.19 14.56 17.83
C PHE A 211 10.83 14.61 18.51
N GLU A 212 10.15 15.72 18.29
CA GLU A 212 8.76 15.91 18.66
C GLU A 212 8.05 16.76 17.61
N GLY A 213 6.77 16.50 17.39
CA GLY A 213 6.02 17.27 16.41
C GLY A 213 4.52 17.12 16.52
N LYS A 214 3.84 18.16 16.01
CA LYS A 214 2.40 18.17 15.74
C LYS A 214 2.20 18.41 14.26
N VAL A 215 1.44 17.54 13.64
CA VAL A 215 1.20 17.57 12.19
C VAL A 215 -0.29 17.46 11.94
N GLN A 216 -0.81 18.28 11.05
CA GLN A 216 -2.18 18.22 10.58
C GLN A 216 -2.20 18.13 9.06
N GLY A 217 -3.13 17.36 8.53
CA GLY A 217 -3.24 17.17 7.10
C GLY A 217 -4.37 16.23 6.72
N VAL A 218 -4.31 15.75 5.48
CA VAL A 218 -5.29 14.85 4.88
C VAL A 218 -4.58 13.56 4.52
N GLY A 219 -5.08 12.43 5.01
CA GLY A 219 -4.71 11.09 4.60
C GLY A 219 -5.82 10.40 3.83
N GLU A 220 -5.67 9.13 3.52
CA GLU A 220 -6.66 8.33 2.80
C GLU A 220 -8.01 8.28 3.54
N ASP A 221 -7.98 8.20 4.88
CA ASP A 221 -9.17 8.18 5.74
C ASP A 221 -9.77 9.58 6.00
N GLY A 222 -9.19 10.64 5.45
CA GLY A 222 -9.64 12.01 5.58
C GLY A 222 -8.74 12.89 6.45
N ASN A 223 -9.32 13.91 7.06
CA ASN A 223 -8.58 14.87 7.87
C ASN A 223 -8.02 14.19 9.14
N ALA A 224 -6.76 14.45 9.44
CA ALA A 224 -6.09 13.87 10.59
C ALA A 224 -5.14 14.86 11.28
N ARG A 225 -4.91 14.61 12.57
CA ARG A 225 -3.88 15.29 13.36
C ARG A 225 -3.04 14.26 14.09
N HIS A 226 -1.73 14.41 13.98
CA HIS A 226 -0.75 13.57 14.65
C HIS A 226 0.02 14.36 15.71
N GLU A 227 0.29 13.72 16.84
CA GLU A 227 1.26 14.17 17.83
C GLU A 227 2.32 13.08 17.96
N LEU A 228 3.54 13.39 17.53
CA LEU A 228 4.64 12.43 17.48
C LEU A 228 5.77 12.84 18.41
N ARG A 229 6.40 11.85 19.02
CA ARG A 229 7.68 11.99 19.73
C ARG A 229 8.50 10.72 19.53
N GLY A 230 9.81 10.87 19.51
CA GLY A 230 10.66 9.71 19.32
C GLY A 230 12.13 10.04 19.30
N SER A 231 12.89 9.07 18.87
CA SER A 231 14.34 9.22 18.71
C SER A 231 14.87 8.35 17.59
N TYR A 232 16.01 8.72 17.07
CA TYR A 232 16.74 7.90 16.12
C TYR A 232 18.25 7.93 16.40
N TYR A 233 18.92 6.90 15.90
CA TYR A 233 20.37 6.73 16.03
C TYR A 233 21.02 6.67 14.68
N VAL A 234 22.07 7.47 14.48
CA VAL A 234 22.87 7.54 13.27
C VAL A 234 24.30 7.13 13.59
N ASP A 235 24.80 6.12 12.93
CA ASP A 235 26.23 5.83 12.90
C ASP A 235 26.92 6.96 12.13
N ILE A 236 27.73 7.76 12.83
CA ILE A 236 28.34 8.98 12.31
C ILE A 236 29.39 8.64 11.26
N ASP A 237 30.17 7.59 11.49
CA ASP A 237 31.29 7.22 10.66
C ASP A 237 30.82 6.49 9.38
N ALA A 238 29.77 5.69 9.48
CA ALA A 238 29.15 5.00 8.34
C ALA A 238 28.10 5.85 7.58
N ASN A 239 27.69 7.00 8.14
CA ASN A 239 26.54 7.79 7.63
C ASN A 239 25.31 6.91 7.41
N PHE A 240 24.83 6.28 8.49
CA PHE A 240 23.83 5.24 8.42
C PHE A 240 22.79 5.35 9.55
N LEU A 241 21.51 5.44 9.18
CA LEU A 241 20.38 5.38 10.12
C LEU A 241 20.15 3.94 10.57
N SER A 242 20.49 3.63 11.82
CA SER A 242 20.43 2.26 12.34
C SER A 242 19.18 1.92 13.15
N TYR A 243 18.53 2.93 13.72
CA TYR A 243 17.41 2.75 14.63
C TYR A 243 16.46 3.95 14.60
N VAL A 244 15.16 3.69 14.65
CA VAL A 244 14.12 4.71 14.85
C VAL A 244 13.09 4.18 15.84
N TYR A 245 12.71 5.01 16.80
CA TYR A 245 11.59 4.79 17.70
C TYR A 245 10.62 5.96 17.58
N VAL A 246 9.35 5.66 17.40
CA VAL A 246 8.27 6.65 17.36
C VAL A 246 7.17 6.24 18.34
N LYS A 247 6.72 7.16 19.13
CA LYS A 247 5.45 7.08 19.85
C LYS A 247 4.55 8.18 19.32
N GLY A 248 3.36 7.80 18.86
CA GLY A 248 2.43 8.72 18.21
C GLY A 248 1.03 8.63 18.77
N MET A 249 0.30 9.70 18.60
CA MET A 249 -1.13 9.80 18.79
C MET A 249 -1.75 10.33 17.51
N HIS A 250 -2.67 9.58 16.93
CA HIS A 250 -3.40 9.91 15.71
C HIS A 250 -4.85 10.21 16.05
N HIS A 251 -5.33 11.38 15.64
CA HIS A 251 -6.73 11.79 15.74
C HIS A 251 -7.33 11.84 14.34
N LEU A 252 -8.34 11.01 14.09
CA LEU A 252 -9.19 11.15 12.92
C LEU A 252 -10.17 12.30 13.17
N LEU A 253 -10.36 13.15 12.17
CA LEU A 253 -11.22 14.33 12.27
C LEU A 253 -12.36 14.27 11.26
N ASP A 254 -13.54 14.73 11.65
CA ASP A 254 -14.63 14.94 10.70
C ASP A 254 -14.36 16.19 9.83
N ARG A 255 -15.26 16.47 8.90
CA ARG A 255 -15.18 17.66 8.02
C ARG A 255 -15.16 18.98 8.78
N GLY A 256 -15.65 19.02 10.01
CA GLY A 256 -15.65 20.19 10.89
C GLY A 256 -14.42 20.27 11.80
N GLY A 257 -13.46 19.33 11.67
CA GLY A 257 -12.26 19.25 12.51
C GLY A 257 -12.49 18.65 13.90
N LYS A 258 -13.66 18.06 14.18
CA LYS A 258 -13.97 17.39 15.44
C LYS A 258 -13.41 15.98 15.46
N PRO A 259 -12.76 15.51 16.54
CA PRO A 259 -12.23 14.15 16.62
C PRO A 259 -13.36 13.10 16.54
N THR A 260 -13.16 12.12 15.65
CA THR A 260 -14.03 10.95 15.45
C THR A 260 -13.33 9.65 15.85
N GLY A 261 -12.03 9.70 16.11
CA GLY A 261 -11.25 8.58 16.57
C GLY A 261 -9.92 9.03 17.15
N LYS A 262 -9.38 8.20 18.02
CA LYS A 262 -8.06 8.39 18.61
C LYS A 262 -7.34 7.04 18.64
N ILE A 263 -6.14 7.01 18.07
CA ILE A 263 -5.29 5.82 18.05
C ILE A 263 -3.91 6.23 18.58
N ASP A 264 -3.48 5.57 19.64
CA ASP A 264 -2.12 5.65 20.16
C ASP A 264 -1.29 4.54 19.50
N GLY A 265 -0.05 4.82 19.14
CA GLY A 265 0.82 3.86 18.48
C GLY A 265 2.28 3.96 18.89
N THR A 266 2.99 2.85 18.71
CA THR A 266 4.44 2.79 18.78
C THR A 266 4.97 2.13 17.51
N PHE A 267 6.08 2.64 17.01
CA PHE A 267 6.82 2.09 15.89
C PHE A 267 8.29 1.98 16.28
N VAL A 268 8.90 0.83 15.99
CA VAL A 268 10.33 0.59 16.19
C VAL A 268 10.91 0.03 14.91
N MET A 269 11.95 0.64 14.40
CA MET A 269 12.72 0.12 13.26
C MET A 269 14.18 -0.09 13.66
N THR A 270 14.73 -1.22 13.30
CA THR A 270 16.17 -1.49 13.34
C THR A 270 16.67 -1.84 11.96
N ARG A 271 17.81 -1.28 11.58
CA ARG A 271 18.48 -1.55 10.30
C ARG A 271 19.94 -1.92 10.52
N SER A 272 20.44 -2.82 9.70
CA SER A 272 21.86 -3.15 9.63
C SER A 272 22.30 -3.29 8.17
N GLN A 273 23.47 -2.77 7.87
CA GLN A 273 24.12 -3.02 6.58
C GLN A 273 24.61 -4.48 6.55
N VAL A 274 24.41 -5.14 5.42
CA VAL A 274 24.86 -6.52 5.19
C VAL A 274 25.65 -6.57 3.88
N PRO A 275 26.70 -7.41 3.78
CA PRO A 275 27.53 -7.46 2.58
C PRO A 275 26.74 -7.92 1.37
N GLU A 276 26.05 -9.01 1.48
CA GLU A 276 25.16 -9.58 0.45
C GLU A 276 24.19 -10.57 1.10
N THR A 277 22.97 -10.58 0.60
CA THR A 277 21.96 -11.58 0.98
C THR A 277 21.57 -12.39 -0.24
N LYS A 278 21.30 -13.67 -0.04
CA LYS A 278 20.92 -14.59 -1.11
C LYS A 278 19.66 -14.15 -1.84
N GLU A 279 18.69 -13.60 -1.12
CA GLU A 279 17.34 -13.34 -1.61
C GLU A 279 17.22 -12.10 -2.50
N VAL A 280 18.13 -11.12 -2.35
CA VAL A 280 18.17 -9.90 -3.15
C VAL A 280 19.52 -9.68 -3.85
N GLY A 281 20.37 -10.72 -3.87
CA GLY A 281 21.63 -10.74 -4.60
C GLY A 281 21.43 -10.84 -6.12
N ASP A 282 22.51 -10.66 -6.88
CA ASP A 282 22.48 -10.64 -8.36
C ASP A 282 21.93 -11.95 -8.95
N GLU A 283 22.23 -13.09 -8.35
CA GLU A 283 21.74 -14.38 -8.81
C GLU A 283 20.21 -14.48 -8.68
N ALA A 284 19.68 -14.06 -7.53
CA ALA A 284 18.24 -14.11 -7.26
C ALA A 284 17.41 -13.15 -8.11
N LEU A 285 18.03 -12.08 -8.59
CA LEU A 285 17.37 -11.06 -9.43
C LEU A 285 17.57 -11.28 -10.92
N ARG A 286 18.41 -12.25 -11.31
CA ARG A 286 18.73 -12.52 -12.71
C ARG A 286 17.49 -12.88 -13.51
N GLY A 287 17.26 -12.16 -14.62
CA GLY A 287 16.13 -12.37 -15.52
C GLY A 287 14.80 -11.83 -15.02
N MET A 288 14.75 -11.17 -13.85
CA MET A 288 13.52 -10.54 -13.36
C MET A 288 13.34 -9.15 -13.96
N THR A 289 12.10 -8.79 -14.29
CA THR A 289 11.72 -7.44 -14.72
C THR A 289 11.55 -6.56 -13.49
N LEU A 290 12.59 -5.78 -13.15
CA LEU A 290 12.60 -4.88 -11.99
C LEU A 290 12.11 -3.46 -12.31
N GLU A 291 11.77 -3.19 -13.56
CA GLU A 291 11.11 -1.96 -14.00
C GLU A 291 9.58 -2.15 -13.98
N PRO A 292 8.81 -1.15 -13.54
CA PRO A 292 7.35 -1.22 -13.60
C PRO A 292 6.86 -1.17 -15.05
N ASN A 293 5.87 -1.97 -15.37
CA ASN A 293 5.17 -1.95 -16.66
C ASN A 293 3.69 -2.25 -16.48
N ALA A 294 2.93 -2.18 -17.58
CA ALA A 294 1.48 -2.36 -17.56
C ALA A 294 1.03 -3.77 -17.12
N ASP A 295 1.92 -4.76 -17.12
CA ASP A 295 1.59 -6.15 -16.80
C ASP A 295 2.00 -6.52 -15.37
N ASN A 296 3.21 -6.13 -14.91
CA ASN A 296 3.69 -6.48 -13.58
C ASN A 296 3.12 -5.60 -12.46
N THR A 297 2.42 -4.50 -12.81
CA THR A 297 1.73 -3.62 -11.86
C THR A 297 0.24 -3.92 -11.72
N LEU A 298 -0.30 -4.90 -12.43
CA LEU A 298 -1.70 -5.34 -12.28
C LEU A 298 -1.97 -5.88 -10.88
N LEU A 299 -3.20 -5.68 -10.42
CA LEU A 299 -3.71 -6.25 -9.20
C LEU A 299 -4.47 -7.54 -9.47
N LEU A 300 -4.44 -8.45 -8.52
CA LEU A 300 -5.18 -9.69 -8.52
C LEU A 300 -6.44 -9.56 -7.67
N PHE A 301 -7.60 -9.84 -8.27
CA PHE A 301 -8.78 -10.28 -7.52
C PHE A 301 -8.78 -11.81 -7.50
N GLU A 302 -8.88 -12.42 -6.33
CA GLU A 302 -9.08 -13.85 -6.15
C GLU A 302 -9.93 -14.09 -4.91
N HIS A 303 -11.07 -14.74 -5.10
CA HIS A 303 -11.98 -15.06 -4.01
C HIS A 303 -12.44 -16.52 -4.11
N PRO A 304 -11.88 -17.43 -3.29
CA PRO A 304 -12.15 -18.87 -3.40
C PRO A 304 -13.61 -19.25 -3.26
N GLN A 305 -14.38 -18.59 -2.37
CA GLN A 305 -15.80 -18.88 -2.15
C GLN A 305 -16.70 -18.39 -3.30
N ILE A 306 -16.28 -17.36 -4.03
CA ILE A 306 -16.97 -16.87 -5.23
C ILE A 306 -16.54 -17.67 -6.45
N GLY A 307 -15.37 -18.29 -6.41
CA GLY A 307 -14.80 -19.05 -7.51
C GLY A 307 -14.36 -18.18 -8.69
N ALA A 308 -14.06 -16.91 -8.48
CA ALA A 308 -13.62 -15.99 -9.52
C ALA A 308 -12.21 -15.45 -9.23
N ARG A 309 -11.41 -15.36 -10.29
CA ARG A 309 -10.08 -14.77 -10.29
C ARG A 309 -9.88 -13.96 -11.57
N PHE A 310 -9.34 -12.72 -11.45
CA PHE A 310 -8.98 -11.89 -12.60
C PHE A 310 -7.93 -10.84 -12.23
N LEU A 311 -7.32 -10.23 -13.26
CA LEU A 311 -6.37 -9.13 -13.13
C LEU A 311 -7.05 -7.80 -13.49
N TYR A 312 -6.72 -6.75 -12.75
CA TYR A 312 -7.23 -5.40 -13.01
C TYR A 312 -6.16 -4.33 -12.76
N PRO A 313 -6.22 -3.17 -13.46
CA PRO A 313 -5.24 -2.11 -13.28
C PRO A 313 -5.37 -1.41 -11.92
N ARG A 314 -4.28 -0.81 -11.45
CA ARG A 314 -4.23 -0.13 -10.13
C ARG A 314 -5.10 1.12 -9.99
N ASN A 315 -5.45 1.76 -11.09
CA ASN A 315 -6.39 2.90 -11.10
C ASN A 315 -7.85 2.47 -11.04
N TRP A 316 -8.11 1.17 -10.93
CA TRP A 316 -9.42 0.59 -10.72
C TRP A 316 -9.56 0.10 -9.28
N ARG A 317 -10.76 0.15 -8.73
CA ARG A 317 -11.08 -0.29 -7.37
C ARG A 317 -12.25 -1.26 -7.36
N LEU A 318 -12.26 -2.18 -6.42
CA LEU A 318 -13.43 -3.02 -6.17
C LEU A 318 -14.53 -2.15 -5.56
N ALA A 319 -15.62 -1.95 -6.29
CA ALA A 319 -16.80 -1.21 -5.81
C ALA A 319 -17.61 -2.03 -4.82
N GLY A 320 -17.50 -3.36 -4.92
CA GLY A 320 -18.15 -4.31 -4.04
C GLY A 320 -18.30 -5.68 -4.72
N PHE A 321 -18.56 -6.71 -3.92
CA PHE A 321 -18.80 -8.05 -4.44
C PHE A 321 -19.73 -8.86 -3.53
N ASN A 322 -20.40 -9.83 -4.12
CA ASN A 322 -21.19 -10.85 -3.46
C ASN A 322 -21.09 -12.18 -4.25
N ALA A 323 -21.81 -13.20 -3.83
CA ALA A 323 -21.75 -14.52 -4.46
C ALA A 323 -22.08 -14.54 -5.96
N LYS A 324 -22.75 -13.50 -6.49
CA LYS A 324 -23.21 -13.45 -7.88
C LYS A 324 -22.65 -12.30 -8.70
N GLN A 325 -22.11 -11.27 -8.06
CA GLN A 325 -21.68 -10.06 -8.74
C GLN A 325 -20.40 -9.49 -8.14
N ILE A 326 -19.56 -8.93 -9.02
CA ILE A 326 -18.34 -8.22 -8.66
C ILE A 326 -18.34 -6.92 -9.45
N GLY A 327 -18.29 -5.78 -8.75
CA GLY A 327 -18.16 -4.45 -9.35
C GLY A 327 -16.71 -3.97 -9.27
N VAL A 328 -16.21 -3.43 -10.37
CA VAL A 328 -14.87 -2.81 -10.43
C VAL A 328 -15.02 -1.48 -11.13
N ASP A 329 -14.65 -0.40 -10.44
CA ASP A 329 -14.81 0.97 -10.93
C ASP A 329 -13.45 1.64 -11.19
N GLU A 330 -13.38 2.39 -12.27
CA GLU A 330 -12.26 3.26 -12.60
C GLU A 330 -12.50 4.64 -11.97
N ASN A 331 -11.43 5.30 -11.54
CA ASN A 331 -11.48 6.55 -10.75
C ASN A 331 -12.22 7.71 -11.42
N ARG A 332 -12.45 7.68 -12.74
CA ARG A 332 -13.12 8.73 -13.52
C ARG A 332 -14.59 8.42 -13.83
N GLY A 333 -15.10 7.29 -13.32
CA GLY A 333 -16.51 6.94 -13.41
C GLY A 333 -16.87 5.91 -14.49
N SER A 334 -15.88 5.30 -15.18
CA SER A 334 -16.09 4.07 -15.92
C SER A 334 -16.13 2.89 -14.96
N GLY A 335 -16.80 1.79 -15.33
CA GLY A 335 -16.89 0.63 -14.45
C GLY A 335 -17.24 -0.66 -15.18
N VAL A 336 -16.96 -1.79 -14.54
CA VAL A 336 -17.28 -3.14 -15.00
C VAL A 336 -18.10 -3.86 -13.94
N LEU A 337 -19.22 -4.41 -14.33
CA LEU A 337 -19.99 -5.36 -13.52
C LEU A 337 -19.80 -6.76 -14.11
N ILE A 338 -19.28 -7.67 -13.30
CA ILE A 338 -19.13 -9.08 -13.59
C ILE A 338 -20.28 -9.82 -12.89
N THR A 339 -21.13 -10.52 -13.65
CA THR A 339 -22.22 -11.33 -13.11
C THR A 339 -21.90 -12.80 -13.32
N LEU A 340 -21.90 -13.58 -12.24
CA LEU A 340 -21.59 -15.00 -12.22
C LEU A 340 -22.88 -15.82 -12.28
N THR A 341 -22.91 -16.82 -13.15
CA THR A 341 -24.07 -17.72 -13.33
C THR A 341 -23.59 -19.13 -13.62
N PRO A 342 -24.43 -20.17 -13.41
CA PRO A 342 -24.15 -21.49 -13.97
C PRO A 342 -23.96 -21.43 -15.50
N ALA A 343 -23.06 -22.23 -16.05
CA ALA A 343 -22.76 -22.20 -17.50
C ALA A 343 -24.01 -22.41 -18.37
N ALA A 344 -24.94 -23.25 -17.92
CA ALA A 344 -26.20 -23.49 -18.63
C ALA A 344 -27.15 -22.27 -18.68
N GLN A 345 -26.99 -21.32 -17.77
CA GLN A 345 -27.78 -20.09 -17.68
C GLN A 345 -27.04 -18.87 -18.27
N THR A 346 -25.77 -19.03 -18.59
CA THR A 346 -24.97 -17.94 -19.19
C THR A 346 -25.35 -17.77 -20.66
N PRO A 347 -25.79 -16.58 -21.10
CA PRO A 347 -26.14 -16.34 -22.48
C PRO A 347 -24.87 -16.44 -23.38
N ASN A 348 -25.02 -16.89 -24.63
CA ASN A 348 -24.00 -16.68 -25.61
C ASN A 348 -24.01 -15.22 -26.10
N GLY A 349 -23.01 -14.82 -26.90
CA GLY A 349 -22.89 -13.42 -27.33
C GLY A 349 -24.10 -12.89 -28.10
N ALA A 350 -24.75 -13.74 -28.91
CA ALA A 350 -25.95 -13.37 -29.69
C ALA A 350 -27.19 -13.14 -28.75
N GLN A 351 -27.40 -14.05 -27.79
CA GLN A 351 -28.46 -13.93 -26.80
C GLN A 351 -28.24 -12.71 -25.90
N PHE A 352 -27.01 -12.55 -25.40
CA PHE A 352 -26.67 -11.43 -24.53
C PHE A 352 -26.84 -10.07 -25.25
N ARG A 353 -26.45 -10.01 -26.52
CA ARG A 353 -26.66 -8.81 -27.33
C ARG A 353 -28.16 -8.50 -27.51
N GLN A 354 -29.00 -9.51 -27.72
CA GLN A 354 -30.44 -9.33 -27.86
C GLN A 354 -31.06 -8.79 -26.56
N GLU A 355 -30.67 -9.36 -25.42
CA GLU A 355 -31.12 -8.90 -24.09
C GLU A 355 -30.69 -7.43 -23.82
N ALA A 356 -29.41 -7.12 -24.11
CA ALA A 356 -28.87 -5.77 -23.96
C ALA A 356 -29.59 -4.76 -24.88
N LEU A 357 -29.87 -5.11 -26.14
CA LEU A 357 -30.65 -4.27 -27.05
C LEU A 357 -32.06 -4.01 -26.55
N GLN A 358 -32.76 -5.04 -26.07
CA GLN A 358 -34.10 -4.89 -25.50
C GLN A 358 -34.09 -3.97 -24.28
N PHE A 359 -33.09 -4.12 -23.40
CA PHE A 359 -32.93 -3.26 -22.23
C PHE A 359 -32.69 -1.80 -22.63
N LEU A 360 -31.74 -1.55 -23.52
CA LEU A 360 -31.38 -0.19 -23.98
C LEU A 360 -32.52 0.47 -24.73
N THR A 361 -33.30 -0.27 -25.54
CA THR A 361 -34.50 0.26 -26.22
C THR A 361 -35.56 0.71 -25.21
N LYS A 362 -35.76 -0.09 -24.13
CA LYS A 362 -36.69 0.32 -23.04
C LYS A 362 -36.20 1.55 -22.29
N GLN A 363 -34.93 1.82 -22.26
CA GLN A 363 -34.32 3.03 -21.69
C GLN A 363 -34.32 4.23 -22.67
N ASN A 364 -34.92 4.10 -23.83
CA ASN A 364 -34.90 5.09 -24.91
C ASN A 364 -33.50 5.50 -25.35
N ALA A 365 -32.54 4.53 -25.35
CA ALA A 365 -31.20 4.78 -25.78
C ALA A 365 -31.12 5.16 -27.27
N LYS A 366 -30.28 6.17 -27.58
CA LYS A 366 -29.94 6.53 -28.94
C LYS A 366 -28.64 5.84 -29.35
N PHE A 367 -28.71 5.02 -30.40
CA PHE A 367 -27.57 4.26 -30.90
C PHE A 367 -26.76 5.03 -31.94
N PHE A 368 -25.43 5.06 -31.79
CA PHE A 368 -24.49 5.64 -32.74
C PHE A 368 -23.62 4.57 -33.41
N ARG A 369 -23.36 3.48 -32.69
CA ARG A 369 -22.63 2.30 -33.18
C ARG A 369 -23.18 1.05 -32.54
N ASP A 370 -23.31 0.01 -33.35
CA ASP A 370 -23.79 -1.30 -32.95
C ASP A 370 -22.83 -2.37 -33.53
N GLU A 371 -22.04 -2.99 -32.64
CA GLU A 371 -21.12 -4.06 -33.01
C GLU A 371 -21.78 -5.44 -32.86
N LYS A 372 -21.55 -6.30 -33.83
CA LYS A 372 -22.00 -7.69 -33.77
C LYS A 372 -21.09 -8.49 -32.84
N PRO A 373 -21.62 -9.55 -32.20
CA PRO A 373 -20.81 -10.46 -31.38
C PRO A 373 -19.67 -11.06 -32.18
N ARG A 374 -18.49 -11.08 -31.58
CA ARG A 374 -17.30 -11.76 -32.13
C ARG A 374 -16.66 -12.63 -31.06
N ALA A 375 -16.12 -13.76 -31.44
CA ALA A 375 -15.38 -14.66 -30.58
C ALA A 375 -13.95 -14.13 -30.35
N LEU A 376 -13.46 -14.31 -29.14
CA LEU A 376 -12.08 -14.09 -28.71
C LEU A 376 -11.47 -15.43 -28.24
N PRO A 377 -10.13 -15.52 -28.09
CA PRO A 377 -9.50 -16.70 -27.52
C PRO A 377 -10.05 -17.03 -26.11
N GLY A 378 -10.04 -18.32 -25.76
CA GLY A 378 -10.51 -18.80 -24.45
C GLY A 378 -12.04 -18.91 -24.31
N GLY A 379 -12.80 -18.91 -25.42
CA GLY A 379 -14.25 -19.03 -25.38
C GLY A 379 -14.97 -17.76 -24.92
N LEU A 380 -14.29 -16.65 -24.94
CA LEU A 380 -14.84 -15.32 -24.64
C LEU A 380 -15.51 -14.76 -25.89
N GLU A 381 -16.73 -14.28 -25.76
CA GLU A 381 -17.46 -13.56 -26.82
C GLU A 381 -17.65 -12.11 -26.40
N THR A 382 -17.58 -11.17 -27.34
CA THR A 382 -17.68 -9.72 -27.06
C THR A 382 -18.48 -8.99 -28.15
N PHE A 383 -19.16 -7.91 -27.74
CA PHE A 383 -19.80 -6.92 -28.59
C PHE A 383 -19.87 -5.58 -27.86
N ALA A 384 -20.15 -4.51 -28.58
CA ALA A 384 -20.25 -3.16 -28.00
C ALA A 384 -21.34 -2.32 -28.65
N PHE A 385 -21.82 -1.34 -27.87
CA PHE A 385 -22.70 -0.27 -28.35
C PHE A 385 -22.10 1.10 -27.98
N ASP A 386 -22.07 2.04 -28.93
CA ASP A 386 -21.91 3.48 -28.63
C ASP A 386 -23.32 4.07 -28.55
N VAL A 387 -23.73 4.48 -27.36
CA VAL A 387 -25.10 4.91 -27.09
C VAL A 387 -25.16 6.18 -26.25
N GLU A 388 -26.27 6.89 -26.36
CA GLU A 388 -26.64 7.93 -25.42
C GLU A 388 -27.80 7.42 -24.56
N VAL A 389 -27.59 7.34 -23.26
CA VAL A 389 -28.61 6.97 -22.27
C VAL A 389 -28.66 8.06 -21.20
N ALA A 390 -29.85 8.51 -20.81
CA ALA A 390 -30.05 9.58 -19.84
C ALA A 390 -29.26 10.87 -20.16
N LYS A 391 -29.09 11.21 -21.43
CA LYS A 391 -28.32 12.34 -21.98
C LYS A 391 -26.81 12.20 -21.83
N GLU A 392 -26.33 11.05 -21.46
CA GLU A 392 -24.90 10.77 -21.37
C GLU A 392 -24.49 9.79 -22.47
N ARG A 393 -23.45 10.15 -23.22
CA ARG A 393 -22.92 9.32 -24.28
C ARG A 393 -21.80 8.41 -23.76
N VAL A 394 -22.00 7.11 -23.85
CA VAL A 394 -21.11 6.08 -23.31
C VAL A 394 -20.89 4.97 -24.31
N VAL A 395 -19.76 4.26 -24.17
CA VAL A 395 -19.56 2.97 -24.81
C VAL A 395 -19.93 1.89 -23.79
N LEU A 396 -20.85 1.01 -24.17
CA LEU A 396 -21.21 -0.17 -23.41
C LEU A 396 -20.53 -1.38 -24.06
N GLN A 397 -19.56 -1.97 -23.34
CA GLN A 397 -18.81 -3.14 -23.79
C GLN A 397 -19.28 -4.37 -23.02
N TYR A 398 -19.55 -5.44 -23.73
CA TYR A 398 -20.11 -6.68 -23.16
C TYR A 398 -19.21 -7.87 -23.46
N TYR A 399 -19.12 -8.77 -22.49
CA TYR A 399 -18.43 -10.05 -22.65
C TYR A 399 -19.26 -11.16 -22.04
N SER A 400 -19.20 -12.34 -22.66
CA SER A 400 -19.76 -13.59 -22.15
C SER A 400 -18.74 -14.68 -22.22
N VAL A 401 -18.62 -15.48 -21.17
CA VAL A 401 -17.67 -16.58 -21.08
C VAL A 401 -18.26 -17.76 -20.32
N ARG A 402 -17.94 -18.99 -20.74
CA ARG A 402 -18.29 -20.23 -20.05
C ARG A 402 -17.02 -21.03 -19.81
N GLN A 403 -16.81 -21.47 -18.57
CA GLN A 403 -15.65 -22.25 -18.17
C GLN A 403 -16.10 -23.39 -17.25
N GLY A 404 -16.06 -24.62 -17.73
CA GLY A 404 -16.60 -25.77 -17.02
C GLY A 404 -18.09 -25.61 -16.73
N ASN A 405 -18.47 -25.72 -15.46
CA ASN A 405 -19.88 -25.62 -15.00
C ASN A 405 -20.29 -24.18 -14.67
N GLN A 406 -19.38 -23.22 -14.80
CA GLN A 406 -19.62 -21.81 -14.48
C GLN A 406 -19.56 -20.94 -15.73
N GLY A 407 -20.21 -19.80 -15.66
CA GLY A 407 -20.10 -18.77 -16.66
C GLY A 407 -20.20 -17.37 -16.04
N ALA A 408 -19.84 -16.40 -16.85
CA ALA A 408 -19.93 -15.00 -16.46
C ALA A 408 -20.34 -14.14 -17.64
N THR A 409 -21.06 -13.07 -17.32
CA THR A 409 -21.23 -11.93 -18.21
C THR A 409 -20.55 -10.71 -17.60
N LEU A 410 -19.89 -9.92 -18.43
CA LEU A 410 -19.30 -8.64 -18.02
C LEU A 410 -20.02 -7.54 -18.80
N THR A 411 -20.44 -6.51 -18.10
CA THR A 411 -20.97 -5.28 -18.67
C THR A 411 -20.10 -4.13 -18.23
N ALA A 412 -19.44 -3.47 -19.16
CA ALA A 412 -18.63 -2.30 -18.90
C ALA A 412 -19.33 -1.05 -19.41
N ARG A 413 -19.42 -0.03 -18.54
CA ARG A 413 -19.81 1.31 -18.90
C ARG A 413 -18.55 2.17 -19.00
N ILE A 414 -18.30 2.72 -20.18
CA ILE A 414 -17.06 3.40 -20.52
C ILE A 414 -17.37 4.82 -20.95
N LEU A 415 -16.84 5.79 -20.22
CA LEU A 415 -16.93 7.19 -20.57
C LEU A 415 -16.08 7.50 -21.81
N ARG A 416 -16.56 8.40 -22.66
CA ARG A 416 -15.90 8.66 -23.97
C ARG A 416 -14.53 9.31 -23.85
N GLU A 417 -14.30 10.11 -22.83
CA GLU A 417 -13.07 10.90 -22.67
C GLU A 417 -11.81 10.05 -22.69
N ASN A 418 -11.87 8.81 -22.19
CA ASN A 418 -10.74 7.87 -22.10
C ASN A 418 -11.05 6.52 -22.74
N ALA A 419 -11.99 6.47 -23.67
CA ALA A 419 -12.57 5.21 -24.14
C ALA A 419 -11.50 4.18 -24.58
N ALA A 420 -10.50 4.57 -25.33
CA ALA A 420 -9.49 3.64 -25.87
C ALA A 420 -8.68 2.95 -24.73
N GLN A 421 -8.21 3.72 -23.74
CA GLN A 421 -7.47 3.16 -22.62
C GLN A 421 -8.35 2.27 -21.75
N VAL A 422 -9.56 2.76 -21.41
CA VAL A 422 -10.51 2.02 -20.56
C VAL A 422 -10.99 0.75 -21.25
N GLN A 423 -11.21 0.74 -22.58
CA GLN A 423 -11.53 -0.47 -23.34
C GLN A 423 -10.41 -1.51 -23.26
N SER A 424 -9.15 -1.08 -23.36
CA SER A 424 -7.99 -1.97 -23.20
C SER A 424 -7.97 -2.60 -21.80
N ASP A 425 -8.23 -1.80 -20.77
CA ASP A 425 -8.27 -2.26 -19.36
C ASP A 425 -9.43 -3.26 -19.15
N VAL A 426 -10.62 -2.96 -19.64
CA VAL A 426 -11.79 -3.85 -19.59
C VAL A 426 -11.55 -5.16 -20.32
N GLU A 427 -10.93 -5.11 -21.50
CA GLU A 427 -10.56 -6.32 -22.26
C GLU A 427 -9.54 -7.18 -21.50
N ARG A 428 -8.58 -6.54 -20.80
CA ARG A 428 -7.61 -7.24 -19.96
C ARG A 428 -8.30 -7.91 -18.76
N ILE A 429 -9.23 -7.24 -18.09
CA ILE A 429 -10.06 -7.83 -17.03
C ILE A 429 -10.79 -9.05 -17.57
N ALA A 430 -11.50 -8.91 -18.70
CA ALA A 430 -12.28 -9.99 -19.30
C ALA A 430 -11.42 -11.19 -19.72
N LYS A 431 -10.29 -10.95 -20.38
CA LYS A 431 -9.35 -12.01 -20.83
C LYS A 431 -8.69 -12.76 -19.70
N SER A 432 -8.46 -12.09 -18.57
CA SER A 432 -7.82 -12.70 -17.42
C SER A 432 -8.80 -13.43 -16.48
N LEU A 433 -10.11 -13.30 -16.72
CA LEU A 433 -11.13 -13.92 -15.88
C LEU A 433 -11.05 -15.44 -15.94
N GLN A 434 -10.87 -16.05 -14.79
CA GLN A 434 -10.88 -17.49 -14.56
C GLN A 434 -12.00 -17.81 -13.56
N LEU A 435 -12.84 -18.76 -13.94
CA LEU A 435 -13.93 -19.26 -13.11
C LEU A 435 -13.57 -20.67 -12.60
N ARG A 436 -13.56 -20.84 -11.30
CA ARG A 436 -13.28 -22.13 -10.66
C ARG A 436 -14.55 -22.59 -9.98
N GLY A 437 -14.90 -23.86 -10.11
CA GLY A 437 -16.01 -24.43 -9.35
C GLY A 437 -15.81 -24.20 -7.87
N VAL A 438 -16.83 -23.69 -7.20
CA VAL A 438 -16.86 -23.63 -5.73
C VAL A 438 -16.84 -25.08 -5.23
N LYS A 439 -15.80 -25.45 -4.47
CA LYS A 439 -15.70 -26.79 -3.87
C LYS A 439 -16.62 -26.91 -2.68
#